data_e41920a18127cc6030c58575ecfac9ea
#
_entry.id   e41920a18127cc6030c58575ecfac9ea
#
_cell.length_a   1.000
_cell.length_b   1.000
_cell.length_c   1.000
_cell.angle_alpha   90.00
_cell.angle_beta   90.00
_cell.angle_gamma   90.00
#
_symmetry.space_group_name_H-M   'P 1'
#
loop_
_entity.id
_entity.type
_entity.pdbx_description
1 polymer ?
#
loop_
_entity_poly.entity_id
_entity_poly.type
_entity_poly.pdbx_seq_one_letter_code
_entity_poly.pdbx_strand_id
1 'polypeptide(L)'
;MTIYDIAKSCGVSIATVSRVINGSDKVSEKTRQKVLQAIQEQNYSPNPFARGLGLNSMKMIGILCTDIADAFYAKAVSLVEHDLRERGLDVILGCTGVELSGKKKYLELMLQKHVDAIILIGSPYREEGSNDHLAKVAQEVPIITINSLIELPNIYCVVCDEAAGITQSVRELAASGCQHILYLFDRLSYSGQRKLQGYRKGLADAGLKDDDKLVCQVGRDILPAYKATEKLLQQGVAFDAIIASEDVVAVGAQKALSAHGKRLPVIGCNNSVLAECATPSLTSIDNRLEILCPAAVDVLTKVLENGENAAPSKTIYPAVIVHRESFPAPKTGMLPKHNSP
;
A
#
# COMPACT_ATOMS: atom_id res chain seq x y z
N MET A 1 -33.97 23.63 -0.79
CA MET A 1 -35.00 22.91 -0.03
C MET A 1 -34.35 22.20 1.16
N THR A 2 -35.00 22.18 2.31
CA THR A 2 -34.44 21.70 3.57
C THR A 2 -35.29 20.58 4.15
N ILE A 3 -34.78 19.86 5.15
CA ILE A 3 -35.54 18.82 5.88
C ILE A 3 -36.77 19.41 6.57
N TYR A 4 -36.74 20.71 6.92
CA TYR A 4 -37.89 21.43 7.48
C TYR A 4 -39.03 21.55 6.49
N ASP A 5 -38.74 21.79 5.21
CA ASP A 5 -39.73 21.93 4.14
C ASP A 5 -40.44 20.60 3.90
N ILE A 6 -39.68 19.48 3.87
CA ILE A 6 -40.26 18.11 3.76
C ILE A 6 -41.13 17.79 4.96
N ALA A 7 -40.67 18.08 6.18
CA ALA A 7 -41.43 17.84 7.39
C ALA A 7 -42.79 18.60 7.37
N LYS A 8 -42.76 19.86 6.95
CA LYS A 8 -43.94 20.73 6.82
C LYS A 8 -44.90 20.21 5.75
N SER A 9 -44.41 19.82 4.57
CA SER A 9 -45.26 19.30 3.47
C SER A 9 -45.91 17.97 3.83
N CYS A 10 -45.24 17.13 4.61
CA CYS A 10 -45.78 15.85 5.08
C CYS A 10 -46.61 15.95 6.39
N GLY A 11 -46.64 17.10 7.06
CA GLY A 11 -47.32 17.24 8.35
C GLY A 11 -46.73 16.32 9.43
N VAL A 12 -45.41 16.10 9.42
CA VAL A 12 -44.72 15.25 10.39
C VAL A 12 -43.56 16.02 11.05
N SER A 13 -43.02 15.49 12.13
CA SER A 13 -41.84 16.08 12.77
C SER A 13 -40.58 15.87 11.94
N ILE A 14 -39.59 16.77 12.09
CA ILE A 14 -38.24 16.61 11.48
C ILE A 14 -37.64 15.28 11.90
N ALA A 15 -37.82 14.87 13.17
CA ALA A 15 -37.34 13.60 13.67
C ALA A 15 -37.97 12.39 12.91
N THR A 16 -39.24 12.52 12.48
CA THR A 16 -39.91 11.49 11.67
C THR A 16 -39.32 11.44 10.28
N VAL A 17 -39.09 12.57 9.62
CA VAL A 17 -38.39 12.62 8.31
C VAL A 17 -37.00 12.03 8.40
N SER A 18 -36.22 12.40 9.42
CA SER A 18 -34.89 11.86 9.66
C SER A 18 -34.90 10.33 9.85
N ARG A 19 -35.87 9.79 10.61
CA ARG A 19 -36.05 8.34 10.78
C ARG A 19 -36.35 7.63 9.46
N VAL A 20 -37.18 8.24 8.60
CA VAL A 20 -37.49 7.67 7.27
C VAL A 20 -36.25 7.65 6.39
N ILE A 21 -35.49 8.75 6.33
CA ILE A 21 -34.25 8.86 5.56
C ILE A 21 -33.20 7.85 6.03
N ASN A 22 -33.15 7.59 7.34
CA ASN A 22 -32.20 6.66 7.93
C ASN A 22 -32.71 5.20 8.01
N GLY A 23 -33.84 4.89 7.36
CA GLY A 23 -34.36 3.51 7.27
C GLY A 23 -34.89 2.93 8.58
N SER A 24 -35.18 3.75 9.60
CA SER A 24 -35.64 3.29 10.93
C SER A 24 -36.99 2.59 10.87
N ASP A 25 -37.10 1.43 11.50
CA ASP A 25 -38.36 0.65 11.59
C ASP A 25 -39.42 1.28 12.54
N LYS A 26 -39.06 2.36 13.23
CA LYS A 26 -39.94 3.07 14.19
C LYS A 26 -40.90 4.03 13.51
N VAL A 27 -41.10 3.91 12.19
CA VAL A 27 -42.05 4.74 11.41
C VAL A 27 -43.01 3.83 10.64
N SER A 28 -44.34 4.13 10.72
CA SER A 28 -45.30 3.34 9.99
C SER A 28 -45.08 3.41 8.47
N GLU A 29 -45.39 2.33 7.75
CA GLU A 29 -45.18 2.24 6.30
C GLU A 29 -45.92 3.36 5.55
N LYS A 30 -47.16 3.71 5.98
CA LYS A 30 -47.93 4.82 5.42
C LYS A 30 -47.18 6.17 5.53
N THR A 31 -46.55 6.42 6.68
CA THR A 31 -45.77 7.66 6.89
C THR A 31 -44.47 7.62 6.11
N ARG A 32 -43.82 6.46 6.03
CA ARG A 32 -42.59 6.25 5.25
C ARG A 32 -42.82 6.58 3.78
N GLN A 33 -43.87 6.00 3.16
CA GLN A 33 -44.18 6.24 1.75
C GLN A 33 -44.52 7.71 1.48
N LYS A 34 -45.30 8.36 2.37
CA LYS A 34 -45.63 9.79 2.24
C LYS A 34 -44.39 10.67 2.24
N VAL A 35 -43.41 10.38 3.12
CA VAL A 35 -42.19 11.15 3.21
C VAL A 35 -41.26 10.88 2.01
N LEU A 36 -41.11 9.62 1.57
CA LEU A 36 -40.30 9.25 0.39
C LEU A 36 -40.88 9.89 -0.88
N GLN A 37 -42.18 9.92 -1.05
CA GLN A 37 -42.85 10.57 -2.18
C GLN A 37 -42.57 12.08 -2.17
N ALA A 38 -42.72 12.76 -1.03
CA ALA A 38 -42.42 14.18 -0.92
C ALA A 38 -40.92 14.51 -1.18
N ILE A 39 -40.00 13.65 -0.76
CA ILE A 39 -38.56 13.75 -1.07
C ILE A 39 -38.35 13.69 -2.59
N GLN A 40 -39.00 12.74 -3.27
CA GLN A 40 -38.87 12.56 -4.71
C GLN A 40 -39.51 13.71 -5.51
N GLU A 41 -40.73 14.10 -5.17
CA GLU A 41 -41.46 15.18 -5.85
C GLU A 41 -40.75 16.55 -5.71
N GLN A 42 -40.09 16.77 -4.57
CA GLN A 42 -39.46 18.02 -4.27
C GLN A 42 -37.95 18.01 -4.59
N ASN A 43 -37.43 16.94 -5.21
CA ASN A 43 -35.99 16.74 -5.50
C ASN A 43 -35.09 17.05 -4.27
N TYR A 44 -35.56 16.67 -3.08
CA TYR A 44 -34.79 16.90 -1.87
C TYR A 44 -33.69 15.84 -1.75
N SER A 45 -32.43 16.28 -1.74
CA SER A 45 -31.31 15.44 -1.41
C SER A 45 -30.93 15.67 0.06
N PRO A 46 -31.00 14.64 0.90
CA PRO A 46 -30.54 14.74 2.29
C PRO A 46 -29.10 15.21 2.36
N ASN A 47 -28.82 16.20 3.20
CA ASN A 47 -27.46 16.64 3.42
C ASN A 47 -26.66 15.50 4.10
N PRO A 48 -25.61 14.95 3.45
CA PRO A 48 -24.81 13.85 4.01
C PRO A 48 -24.20 14.21 5.37
N PHE A 49 -23.81 15.48 5.57
CA PHE A 49 -23.24 15.95 6.84
C PHE A 49 -24.29 15.95 7.97
N ALA A 50 -25.53 16.40 7.71
CA ALA A 50 -26.58 16.36 8.71
C ALA A 50 -26.98 14.92 9.06
N ARG A 51 -26.90 14.01 8.11
CA ARG A 51 -27.14 12.57 8.30
C ARG A 51 -26.02 11.95 9.11
N GLY A 52 -24.76 12.23 8.80
CA GLY A 52 -23.58 11.71 9.49
C GLY A 52 -23.53 12.12 10.96
N LEU A 53 -23.86 13.38 11.27
CA LEU A 53 -23.98 13.88 12.64
C LEU A 53 -25.03 13.11 13.47
N GLY A 54 -26.13 12.69 12.82
CA GLY A 54 -27.18 11.90 13.49
C GLY A 54 -26.82 10.42 13.69
N LEU A 55 -25.90 9.89 12.91
CA LEU A 55 -25.47 8.49 12.94
C LEU A 55 -24.10 8.31 13.59
N ASN A 56 -23.43 9.38 13.98
CA ASN A 56 -22.06 9.41 14.48
C ASN A 56 -21.05 8.72 13.51
N SER A 57 -21.35 8.74 12.19
CA SER A 57 -20.52 8.19 11.14
C SER A 57 -20.83 8.89 9.82
N MET A 58 -19.82 9.35 9.12
CA MET A 58 -19.94 9.98 7.80
C MET A 58 -19.92 8.95 6.66
N LYS A 59 -19.61 7.68 6.98
CA LYS A 59 -19.33 6.61 6.02
C LYS A 59 -18.23 7.02 5.03
N MET A 60 -17.24 7.73 5.51
CA MET A 60 -16.18 8.31 4.70
C MET A 60 -14.81 7.90 5.23
N ILE A 61 -13.97 7.39 4.35
CA ILE A 61 -12.63 6.92 4.66
C ILE A 61 -11.59 7.80 3.97
N GLY A 62 -10.59 8.24 4.72
CA GLY A 62 -9.42 8.93 4.15
C GLY A 62 -8.42 7.91 3.63
N ILE A 63 -8.01 8.02 2.36
CA ILE A 63 -6.88 7.26 1.82
C ILE A 63 -5.74 8.23 1.56
N LEU A 64 -4.58 7.99 2.16
CA LEU A 64 -3.38 8.80 1.95
C LEU A 64 -2.28 7.95 1.33
N CYS A 65 -1.70 8.45 0.24
CA CYS A 65 -0.49 7.92 -0.40
C CYS A 65 0.51 9.04 -0.66
N THR A 66 1.75 8.71 -1.00
CA THR A 66 2.75 9.75 -1.28
C THR A 66 2.61 10.34 -2.67
N ASP A 67 2.37 9.49 -3.68
CA ASP A 67 2.24 9.88 -5.08
C ASP A 67 1.39 8.87 -5.86
N ILE A 68 0.26 9.31 -6.39
CA ILE A 68 -0.65 8.45 -7.17
C ILE A 68 -0.11 8.11 -8.56
N ALA A 69 0.91 8.80 -9.07
CA ALA A 69 1.53 8.46 -10.35
C ALA A 69 2.40 7.20 -10.26
N ASP A 70 2.78 6.78 -9.08
CA ASP A 70 3.52 5.54 -8.85
C ASP A 70 2.60 4.31 -8.97
N ALA A 71 3.01 3.31 -9.76
CA ALA A 71 2.23 2.12 -10.07
C ALA A 71 1.80 1.32 -8.82
N PHE A 72 2.66 1.25 -7.79
CA PHE A 72 2.32 0.59 -6.52
C PHE A 72 1.17 1.30 -5.81
N TYR A 73 1.27 2.63 -5.65
CA TYR A 73 0.22 3.40 -4.98
C TYR A 73 -1.08 3.42 -5.80
N ALA A 74 -1.00 3.62 -7.12
CA ALA A 74 -2.16 3.61 -8.00
C ALA A 74 -2.94 2.29 -7.88
N LYS A 75 -2.25 1.16 -7.94
CA LYS A 75 -2.85 -0.17 -7.79
C LYS A 75 -3.47 -0.36 -6.42
N ALA A 76 -2.76 -0.01 -5.35
CA ALA A 76 -3.26 -0.17 -3.99
C ALA A 76 -4.51 0.70 -3.73
N VAL A 77 -4.48 1.98 -4.15
CA VAL A 77 -5.64 2.89 -4.05
C VAL A 77 -6.84 2.32 -4.80
N SER A 78 -6.64 1.82 -6.02
CA SER A 78 -7.73 1.23 -6.83
C SER A 78 -8.38 0.02 -6.14
N LEU A 79 -7.58 -0.87 -5.55
CA LEU A 79 -8.08 -2.05 -4.84
C LEU A 79 -8.84 -1.66 -3.56
N VAL A 80 -8.28 -0.74 -2.77
CA VAL A 80 -8.89 -0.27 -1.51
C VAL A 80 -10.19 0.48 -1.80
N GLU A 81 -10.19 1.41 -2.77
CA GLU A 81 -11.39 2.18 -3.15
C GLU A 81 -12.52 1.27 -3.60
N HIS A 82 -12.20 0.30 -4.49
CA HIS A 82 -13.19 -0.65 -4.98
C HIS A 82 -13.85 -1.42 -3.84
N ASP A 83 -13.07 -1.98 -2.89
CA ASP A 83 -13.59 -2.77 -1.79
C ASP A 83 -14.39 -1.92 -0.77
N LEU A 84 -13.95 -0.69 -0.49
CA LEU A 84 -14.69 0.27 0.35
C LEU A 84 -16.03 0.65 -0.28
N ARG A 85 -16.06 0.94 -1.57
CA ARG A 85 -17.27 1.30 -2.31
C ARG A 85 -18.30 0.16 -2.32
N GLU A 86 -17.86 -1.10 -2.50
CA GLU A 86 -18.74 -2.27 -2.40
C GLU A 86 -19.38 -2.41 -0.99
N ARG A 87 -18.71 -1.89 0.05
CA ARG A 87 -19.22 -1.84 1.42
C ARG A 87 -20.03 -0.57 1.73
N GLY A 88 -20.25 0.30 0.73
CA GLY A 88 -21.02 1.55 0.89
C GLY A 88 -20.29 2.62 1.71
N LEU A 89 -18.95 2.63 1.64
CA LEU A 89 -18.08 3.63 2.25
C LEU A 89 -17.51 4.54 1.16
N ASP A 90 -17.67 5.85 1.34
CA ASP A 90 -17.11 6.86 0.44
C ASP A 90 -15.64 7.13 0.76
N VAL A 91 -14.87 7.65 -0.21
CA VAL A 91 -13.42 7.84 -0.09
C VAL A 91 -13.02 9.30 -0.35
N ILE A 92 -12.11 9.80 0.46
CA ILE A 92 -11.31 11.00 0.16
C ILE A 92 -9.86 10.59 -0.03
N LEU A 93 -9.32 10.79 -1.24
CA LEU A 93 -7.92 10.53 -1.56
C LEU A 93 -7.07 11.78 -1.34
N GLY A 94 -5.90 11.62 -0.71
CA GLY A 94 -4.89 12.66 -0.56
C GLY A 94 -3.49 12.16 -0.96
N CYS A 95 -2.79 12.96 -1.78
CA CYS A 95 -1.38 12.74 -2.11
C CYS A 95 -0.51 13.67 -1.28
N THR A 96 0.22 13.11 -0.31
CA THR A 96 0.91 13.90 0.73
C THR A 96 2.31 14.36 0.33
N GLY A 97 2.90 13.75 -0.71
CA GLY A 97 4.35 13.76 -0.88
C GLY A 97 5.05 12.97 0.23
N VAL A 98 6.37 13.05 0.28
CA VAL A 98 7.20 12.32 1.25
C VAL A 98 7.54 13.14 2.49
N GLU A 99 7.41 14.46 2.43
CA GLU A 99 7.77 15.37 3.50
C GLU A 99 6.80 15.30 4.67
N LEU A 100 7.33 15.34 5.90
CA LEU A 100 6.54 15.28 7.13
C LEU A 100 5.47 16.38 7.22
N SER A 101 5.79 17.57 6.73
CA SER A 101 4.84 18.70 6.69
C SER A 101 3.60 18.42 5.84
N GLY A 102 3.78 17.80 4.68
CA GLY A 102 2.69 17.36 3.82
C GLY A 102 1.84 16.30 4.49
N LYS A 103 2.48 15.28 5.07
CA LYS A 103 1.78 14.21 5.80
C LYS A 103 0.91 14.77 6.94
N LYS A 104 1.47 15.63 7.80
CA LYS A 104 0.72 16.30 8.88
C LYS A 104 -0.47 17.09 8.36
N LYS A 105 -0.27 17.92 7.32
CA LYS A 105 -1.33 18.72 6.70
C LYS A 105 -2.51 17.86 6.23
N TYR A 106 -2.23 16.76 5.54
CA TYR A 106 -3.29 15.89 5.02
C TYR A 106 -3.98 15.08 6.11
N LEU A 107 -3.27 14.65 7.16
CA LEU A 107 -3.88 14.02 8.33
C LEU A 107 -4.86 14.97 9.03
N GLU A 108 -4.46 16.23 9.27
CA GLU A 108 -5.34 17.26 9.83
C GLU A 108 -6.55 17.53 8.91
N LEU A 109 -6.34 17.58 7.58
CA LEU A 109 -7.42 17.73 6.62
C LEU A 109 -8.44 16.59 6.72
N MET A 110 -8.00 15.35 6.86
CA MET A 110 -8.90 14.19 7.02
C MET A 110 -9.75 14.33 8.28
N LEU A 111 -9.16 14.73 9.42
CA LEU A 111 -9.93 15.00 10.65
C LEU A 111 -10.96 16.14 10.46
N GLN A 112 -10.58 17.23 9.80
CA GLN A 112 -11.49 18.34 9.48
C GLN A 112 -12.65 17.90 8.55
N LYS A 113 -12.43 16.88 7.73
CA LYS A 113 -13.45 16.28 6.87
C LYS A 113 -14.30 15.24 7.60
N HIS A 114 -14.02 15.00 8.88
CA HIS A 114 -14.73 14.03 9.72
C HIS A 114 -14.76 12.62 9.11
N VAL A 115 -13.63 12.15 8.59
CA VAL A 115 -13.52 10.75 8.11
C VAL A 115 -13.65 9.80 9.30
N ASP A 116 -14.25 8.63 9.09
CA ASP A 116 -14.44 7.63 10.14
C ASP A 116 -13.16 6.80 10.41
N ALA A 117 -12.25 6.75 9.43
CA ALA A 117 -10.94 6.10 9.54
C ALA A 117 -9.98 6.62 8.47
N ILE A 118 -8.69 6.32 8.63
CA ILE A 118 -7.65 6.69 7.65
C ILE A 118 -6.87 5.44 7.26
N ILE A 119 -6.68 5.23 5.95
CA ILE A 119 -5.78 4.22 5.39
C ILE A 119 -4.53 4.92 4.86
N LEU A 120 -3.36 4.55 5.39
CA LEU A 120 -2.06 5.02 4.95
C LEU A 120 -1.40 3.96 4.09
N ILE A 121 -1.12 4.27 2.83
CA ILE A 121 -0.52 3.32 1.89
C ILE A 121 0.97 3.62 1.74
N GLY A 122 1.80 2.62 2.08
CA GLY A 122 3.24 2.64 1.90
C GLY A 122 4.06 3.02 3.14
N SER A 123 5.29 2.58 3.14
CA SER A 123 6.23 2.70 4.25
C SER A 123 6.72 4.12 4.59
N PRO A 124 6.64 5.14 3.70
CA PRO A 124 7.11 6.48 4.04
C PRO A 124 6.32 7.18 5.16
N TYR A 125 5.16 6.65 5.57
CA TYR A 125 4.40 7.22 6.69
C TYR A 125 5.02 6.94 8.06
N ARG A 126 5.88 5.93 8.17
CA ARG A 126 6.68 5.70 9.38
C ARG A 126 7.91 6.59 9.36
N GLU A 127 8.02 7.50 10.32
CA GLU A 127 9.23 8.30 10.54
C GLU A 127 10.23 7.50 11.39
N GLU A 128 11.54 7.74 11.17
CA GLU A 128 12.61 7.11 11.97
C GLU A 128 12.66 7.63 13.41
N GLY A 129 12.21 8.87 13.61
CA GLY A 129 12.11 9.50 14.92
C GLY A 129 10.74 9.31 15.55
N SER A 130 10.10 10.42 15.99
CA SER A 130 8.78 10.38 16.59
C SER A 130 7.66 10.26 15.54
N ASN A 131 6.68 9.39 15.82
CA ASN A 131 5.42 9.27 15.12
C ASN A 131 4.24 9.90 15.90
N ASP A 132 4.50 10.89 16.76
CA ASP A 132 3.49 11.56 17.59
C ASP A 132 2.35 12.18 16.79
N HIS A 133 2.60 12.61 15.55
CA HIS A 133 1.59 13.12 14.65
C HIS A 133 0.56 12.05 14.28
N LEU A 134 0.97 10.79 14.14
CA LEU A 134 0.07 9.66 13.93
C LEU A 134 -0.64 9.26 15.22
N ALA A 135 0.08 9.26 16.35
CA ALA A 135 -0.51 8.96 17.65
C ALA A 135 -1.66 9.93 18.02
N LYS A 136 -1.53 11.23 17.69
CA LYS A 136 -2.60 12.22 17.88
C LYS A 136 -3.83 11.91 17.03
N VAL A 137 -3.63 11.61 15.75
CA VAL A 137 -4.74 11.30 14.84
C VAL A 137 -5.42 9.99 15.25
N ALA A 138 -4.64 9.00 15.70
CA ALA A 138 -5.16 7.71 16.14
C ALA A 138 -6.01 7.80 17.44
N GLN A 139 -5.93 8.90 18.18
CA GLN A 139 -6.85 9.18 19.31
C GLN A 139 -8.25 9.57 18.84
N GLU A 140 -8.37 10.11 17.64
CA GLU A 140 -9.65 10.59 17.08
C GLU A 140 -10.30 9.52 16.16
N VAL A 141 -9.50 8.86 15.31
CA VAL A 141 -9.98 7.87 14.34
C VAL A 141 -8.97 6.72 14.18
N PRO A 142 -9.41 5.49 13.93
CA PRO A 142 -8.49 4.38 13.65
C PRO A 142 -7.67 4.63 12.38
N ILE A 143 -6.41 4.21 12.41
CA ILE A 143 -5.50 4.25 11.26
C ILE A 143 -5.15 2.83 10.85
N ILE A 144 -5.31 2.52 9.57
CA ILE A 144 -4.86 1.26 8.98
C ILE A 144 -3.65 1.57 8.07
N THR A 145 -2.57 0.81 8.20
CA THR A 145 -1.41 0.98 7.32
C THR A 145 -1.26 -0.22 6.40
N ILE A 146 -0.98 0.04 5.13
CA ILE A 146 -0.63 -0.98 4.14
C ILE A 146 0.87 -0.86 3.84
N ASN A 147 1.59 -1.95 4.08
CA ASN A 147 3.04 -2.07 3.87
C ASN A 147 3.90 -1.09 4.70
N SER A 148 3.42 -0.77 5.91
CA SER A 148 4.17 -0.05 6.93
C SER A 148 3.86 -0.63 8.31
N LEU A 149 4.88 -0.71 9.19
CA LEU A 149 4.69 -1.17 10.56
C LEU A 149 4.86 0.00 11.53
N ILE A 150 3.78 0.38 12.21
CA ILE A 150 3.72 1.47 13.17
C ILE A 150 3.03 0.94 14.42
N GLU A 151 3.79 0.66 15.47
CA GLU A 151 3.30 0.04 16.71
C GLU A 151 2.84 1.11 17.71
N LEU A 152 1.64 1.64 17.45
CA LEU A 152 0.97 2.64 18.30
C LEU A 152 -0.49 2.22 18.53
N PRO A 153 -1.13 2.65 19.63
CA PRO A 153 -2.54 2.39 19.89
C PRO A 153 -3.43 2.86 18.75
N ASN A 154 -4.50 2.10 18.44
CA ASN A 154 -5.47 2.36 17.39
C ASN A 154 -4.85 2.50 15.97
N ILE A 155 -3.67 1.91 15.76
CA ILE A 155 -3.04 1.74 14.45
C ILE A 155 -2.90 0.26 14.14
N TYR A 156 -3.40 -0.15 12.99
CA TYR A 156 -3.45 -1.53 12.54
C TYR A 156 -2.62 -1.69 11.27
N CYS A 157 -1.69 -2.64 11.25
CA CYS A 157 -0.69 -2.76 10.20
C CYS A 157 -0.89 -4.05 9.41
N VAL A 158 -1.09 -3.93 8.10
CA VAL A 158 -1.11 -5.05 7.15
C VAL A 158 0.13 -4.95 6.28
N VAL A 159 1.04 -5.91 6.42
CA VAL A 159 2.42 -5.80 5.92
C VAL A 159 2.79 -7.03 5.09
N CYS A 160 3.55 -6.84 4.02
CA CYS A 160 4.25 -7.91 3.32
C CYS A 160 5.65 -8.11 3.90
N ASP A 161 6.10 -9.37 4.04
CA ASP A 161 7.50 -9.66 4.41
C ASP A 161 8.41 -9.61 3.19
N GLU A 162 8.64 -8.39 2.68
CA GLU A 162 9.53 -8.14 1.55
C GLU A 162 10.98 -8.55 1.86
N ALA A 163 11.40 -8.46 3.13
CA ALA A 163 12.74 -8.90 3.54
C ALA A 163 12.97 -10.39 3.26
N ALA A 164 11.98 -11.23 3.59
CA ALA A 164 12.04 -12.66 3.28
C ALA A 164 12.09 -12.91 1.76
N GLY A 165 11.30 -12.15 0.97
CA GLY A 165 11.34 -12.22 -0.49
C GLY A 165 12.70 -11.87 -1.08
N ILE A 166 13.32 -10.78 -0.61
CA ILE A 166 14.69 -10.39 -1.02
C ILE A 166 15.72 -11.46 -0.59
N THR A 167 15.63 -11.95 0.67
CA THR A 167 16.54 -13.01 1.16
C THR A 167 16.47 -14.24 0.26
N GLN A 168 15.27 -14.67 -0.10
CA GLN A 168 15.06 -15.81 -1.00
C GLN A 168 15.62 -15.54 -2.40
N SER A 169 15.42 -14.33 -2.94
CA SER A 169 15.96 -13.93 -4.25
C SER A 169 17.50 -14.01 -4.29
N VAL A 170 18.17 -13.55 -3.24
CA VAL A 170 19.64 -13.66 -3.12
C VAL A 170 20.07 -15.12 -3.09
N ARG A 171 19.41 -15.97 -2.30
CA ARG A 171 19.71 -17.40 -2.22
C ARG A 171 19.55 -18.11 -3.57
N GLU A 172 18.51 -17.79 -4.31
CA GLU A 172 18.25 -18.38 -5.63
C GLU A 172 19.29 -17.94 -6.66
N LEU A 173 19.68 -16.65 -6.66
CA LEU A 173 20.77 -16.15 -7.50
C LEU A 173 22.10 -16.84 -7.15
N ALA A 174 22.43 -16.95 -5.87
CA ALA A 174 23.64 -17.62 -5.42
C ALA A 174 23.63 -19.12 -5.83
N ALA A 175 22.49 -19.81 -5.68
CA ALA A 175 22.35 -21.20 -6.10
C ALA A 175 22.46 -21.37 -7.63
N SER A 176 22.17 -20.34 -8.42
CA SER A 176 22.39 -20.32 -9.87
C SER A 176 23.84 -20.00 -10.27
N GLY A 177 24.73 -19.74 -9.31
CA GLY A 177 26.16 -19.48 -9.52
C GLY A 177 26.57 -18.02 -9.43
N CYS A 178 25.66 -17.09 -9.14
CA CYS A 178 26.01 -15.68 -8.97
C CYS A 178 26.80 -15.47 -7.68
N GLN A 179 27.87 -14.67 -7.76
CA GLN A 179 28.79 -14.39 -6.65
C GLN A 179 28.82 -12.91 -6.25
N HIS A 180 28.44 -12.01 -7.17
CA HIS A 180 28.54 -10.57 -7.02
C HIS A 180 27.20 -9.93 -7.37
N ILE A 181 26.27 -9.93 -6.42
CA ILE A 181 24.91 -9.44 -6.66
C ILE A 181 24.87 -7.94 -6.37
N LEU A 182 24.57 -7.12 -7.37
CA LEU A 182 24.37 -5.68 -7.21
C LEU A 182 22.99 -5.40 -6.63
N TYR A 183 22.91 -4.62 -5.56
CA TYR A 183 21.65 -4.15 -4.96
C TYR A 183 21.43 -2.67 -5.26
N LEU A 184 20.35 -2.36 -5.98
CA LEU A 184 19.95 -1.01 -6.32
C LEU A 184 18.71 -0.60 -5.51
N PHE A 185 18.76 0.54 -4.82
CA PHE A 185 17.62 1.01 -4.03
C PHE A 185 17.40 2.52 -4.18
N ASP A 186 16.14 2.98 -4.01
CA ASP A 186 15.79 4.39 -4.12
C ASP A 186 15.91 5.13 -2.79
N ARG A 187 15.39 4.57 -1.71
CA ARG A 187 15.39 5.18 -0.38
C ARG A 187 15.40 4.15 0.74
N LEU A 188 15.88 4.57 1.92
CA LEU A 188 15.87 3.77 3.14
C LEU A 188 14.65 4.08 4.02
N SER A 189 13.43 4.06 3.46
CA SER A 189 12.21 4.02 4.25
C SER A 189 12.14 2.71 5.07
N TYR A 190 11.12 2.52 5.89
CA TYR A 190 10.94 1.26 6.63
C TYR A 190 11.04 0.03 5.72
N SER A 191 10.32 0.02 4.59
CA SER A 191 10.41 -1.07 3.60
C SER A 191 11.81 -1.15 2.99
N GLY A 192 12.42 -0.01 2.60
CA GLY A 192 13.77 0.03 2.04
C GLY A 192 14.83 -0.56 2.97
N GLN A 193 14.79 -0.22 4.26
CA GLN A 193 15.67 -0.80 5.28
C GLN A 193 15.44 -2.31 5.44
N ARG A 194 14.18 -2.76 5.47
CA ARG A 194 13.83 -4.18 5.55
C ARG A 194 14.34 -4.95 4.33
N LYS A 195 14.18 -4.42 3.13
CA LYS A 195 14.70 -5.01 1.88
C LYS A 195 16.22 -5.12 1.92
N LEU A 196 16.94 -4.06 2.34
CA LEU A 196 18.41 -4.09 2.47
C LEU A 196 18.86 -5.11 3.53
N GLN A 197 18.16 -5.22 4.66
CA GLN A 197 18.43 -6.26 5.66
C GLN A 197 18.23 -7.66 5.06
N GLY A 198 17.17 -7.86 4.27
CA GLY A 198 16.92 -9.12 3.55
C GLY A 198 18.02 -9.46 2.57
N TYR A 199 18.53 -8.47 1.81
CA TYR A 199 19.66 -8.65 0.91
C TYR A 199 20.92 -9.11 1.67
N ARG A 200 21.33 -8.39 2.72
CA ARG A 200 22.49 -8.75 3.54
C ARG A 200 22.36 -10.11 4.21
N LYS A 201 21.15 -10.41 4.72
CA LYS A 201 20.84 -11.73 5.25
C LYS A 201 21.00 -12.82 4.19
N GLY A 202 20.49 -12.61 2.99
CA GLY A 202 20.60 -13.55 1.88
C GLY A 202 22.04 -13.83 1.50
N LEU A 203 22.90 -12.79 1.44
CA LEU A 203 24.34 -12.95 1.20
C LEU A 203 24.98 -13.79 2.30
N ALA A 204 24.74 -13.48 3.57
CA ALA A 204 25.28 -14.25 4.70
C ALA A 204 24.84 -15.72 4.65
N ASP A 205 23.56 -15.99 4.38
CA ASP A 205 23.00 -17.34 4.29
C ASP A 205 23.61 -18.15 3.12
N ALA A 206 24.01 -17.46 2.04
CA ALA A 206 24.66 -18.06 0.86
C ALA A 206 26.19 -18.11 0.96
N GLY A 207 26.79 -17.59 2.03
CA GLY A 207 28.24 -17.49 2.19
C GLY A 207 28.90 -16.50 1.23
N LEU A 208 28.16 -15.53 0.70
CA LEU A 208 28.66 -14.50 -0.20
C LEU A 208 29.17 -13.30 0.59
N LYS A 209 30.13 -12.59 0.02
CA LYS A 209 30.71 -11.39 0.65
C LYS A 209 29.72 -10.23 0.56
N ASP A 210 29.47 -9.56 1.69
CA ASP A 210 28.80 -8.25 1.73
C ASP A 210 29.81 -7.17 1.34
N ASP A 211 29.65 -6.57 0.15
CA ASP A 211 30.51 -5.53 -0.37
C ASP A 211 29.70 -4.25 -0.59
N ASP A 212 29.97 -3.22 0.21
CA ASP A 212 29.28 -1.94 0.13
C ASP A 212 29.36 -1.28 -1.27
N LYS A 213 30.32 -1.65 -2.10
CA LYS A 213 30.43 -1.18 -3.50
C LYS A 213 29.29 -1.74 -4.38
N LEU A 214 28.67 -2.82 -3.95
CA LEU A 214 27.52 -3.46 -4.62
C LEU A 214 26.18 -3.03 -4.04
N VAL A 215 26.14 -2.04 -3.12
CA VAL A 215 24.92 -1.47 -2.56
C VAL A 215 24.84 -0.01 -2.98
N CYS A 216 23.98 0.29 -3.98
CA CYS A 216 23.96 1.60 -4.61
C CYS A 216 22.58 2.27 -4.52
N GLN A 217 22.56 3.48 -3.98
CA GLN A 217 21.37 4.31 -4.02
C GLN A 217 21.23 4.97 -5.39
N VAL A 218 20.01 4.91 -5.96
CA VAL A 218 19.68 5.47 -7.27
C VAL A 218 18.37 6.29 -7.19
N GLY A 219 18.09 7.11 -8.20
CA GLY A 219 16.81 7.80 -8.27
C GLY A 219 15.65 6.82 -8.59
N ARG A 220 14.47 7.10 -8.07
CA ARG A 220 13.25 6.29 -8.25
C ARG A 220 12.60 6.55 -9.61
N ASP A 221 13.35 6.31 -10.70
CA ASP A 221 12.84 6.40 -12.06
C ASP A 221 13.72 5.57 -13.00
N ILE A 222 13.24 5.27 -14.20
CA ILE A 222 13.95 4.49 -15.21
C ILE A 222 15.26 5.16 -15.61
N LEU A 223 15.24 6.46 -15.92
CA LEU A 223 16.44 7.16 -16.41
C LEU A 223 17.54 7.31 -15.36
N PRO A 224 17.28 7.73 -14.12
CA PRO A 224 18.29 7.71 -13.06
C PRO A 224 18.89 6.32 -12.81
N ALA A 225 18.06 5.28 -12.77
CA ALA A 225 18.52 3.91 -12.57
C ALA A 225 19.38 3.40 -13.76
N TYR A 226 18.97 3.73 -15.00
CA TYR A 226 19.77 3.48 -16.20
C TYR A 226 21.16 4.11 -16.07
N LYS A 227 21.23 5.44 -15.83
CA LYS A 227 22.49 6.18 -15.73
C LYS A 227 23.40 5.67 -14.62
N ALA A 228 22.84 5.32 -13.47
CA ALA A 228 23.60 4.75 -12.36
C ALA A 228 24.19 3.39 -12.72
N THR A 229 23.41 2.51 -13.33
CA THR A 229 23.89 1.19 -13.77
C THR A 229 24.93 1.32 -14.89
N GLU A 230 24.71 2.20 -15.87
CA GLU A 230 25.66 2.50 -16.93
C GLU A 230 27.02 2.98 -16.37
N LYS A 231 26.99 3.90 -15.38
CA LYS A 231 28.19 4.38 -14.70
C LYS A 231 28.96 3.25 -14.03
N LEU A 232 28.29 2.34 -13.33
CA LEU A 232 28.91 1.17 -12.70
C LEU A 232 29.58 0.27 -13.73
N LEU A 233 28.92 0.03 -14.87
CA LEU A 233 29.48 -0.74 -15.99
C LEU A 233 30.73 -0.08 -16.58
N GLN A 234 30.72 1.23 -16.81
CA GLN A 234 31.85 2.01 -17.32
C GLN A 234 33.01 2.04 -16.35
N GLN A 235 32.75 2.05 -15.05
CA GLN A 235 33.76 1.99 -14.00
C GLN A 235 34.34 0.59 -13.79
N GLY A 236 33.87 -0.41 -14.52
CA GLY A 236 34.36 -1.79 -14.41
C GLY A 236 33.99 -2.48 -13.10
N VAL A 237 32.93 -2.02 -12.40
CA VAL A 237 32.41 -2.71 -11.19
C VAL A 237 31.96 -4.10 -11.59
N ALA A 238 32.56 -5.11 -10.94
CA ALA A 238 32.23 -6.51 -11.21
C ALA A 238 30.92 -6.90 -10.50
N PHE A 239 29.90 -7.25 -11.24
CA PHE A 239 28.66 -7.89 -10.75
C PHE A 239 28.09 -8.83 -11.80
N ASP A 240 27.40 -9.87 -11.36
CA ASP A 240 26.87 -10.95 -12.18
C ASP A 240 25.35 -11.13 -12.04
N ALA A 241 24.71 -10.38 -11.14
CA ALA A 241 23.27 -10.27 -11.01
C ALA A 241 22.86 -8.92 -10.42
N ILE A 242 21.60 -8.52 -10.57
CA ILE A 242 21.03 -7.30 -9.99
C ILE A 242 19.75 -7.64 -9.23
N ILE A 243 19.62 -7.13 -8.00
CA ILE A 243 18.35 -7.01 -7.27
C ILE A 243 18.04 -5.52 -7.12
N ALA A 244 16.84 -5.10 -7.49
CA ALA A 244 16.39 -3.73 -7.33
C ALA A 244 15.23 -3.64 -6.35
N SER A 245 15.21 -2.61 -5.52
CA SER A 245 14.17 -2.37 -4.51
C SER A 245 12.79 -2.09 -5.11
N GLU A 246 12.75 -1.74 -6.42
CA GLU A 246 11.55 -1.38 -7.16
C GLU A 246 11.67 -1.85 -8.62
N ASP A 247 10.55 -2.23 -9.27
CA ASP A 247 10.54 -2.63 -10.68
C ASP A 247 11.01 -1.51 -11.62
N VAL A 248 10.64 -0.26 -11.33
CA VAL A 248 11.07 0.88 -12.13
C VAL A 248 12.59 1.03 -12.15
N VAL A 249 13.25 0.74 -11.04
CA VAL A 249 14.71 0.72 -10.93
C VAL A 249 15.31 -0.48 -11.69
N ALA A 250 14.70 -1.65 -11.53
CA ALA A 250 15.10 -2.86 -12.25
C ALA A 250 15.03 -2.70 -13.77
N VAL A 251 13.95 -2.11 -14.29
CA VAL A 251 13.79 -1.81 -15.72
C VAL A 251 14.87 -0.85 -16.22
N GLY A 252 15.19 0.18 -15.44
CA GLY A 252 16.31 1.08 -15.76
C GLY A 252 17.63 0.33 -15.87
N ALA A 253 17.91 -0.56 -14.93
CA ALA A 253 19.11 -1.40 -14.92
C ALA A 253 19.15 -2.37 -16.12
N GLN A 254 18.02 -3.04 -16.44
CA GLN A 254 17.93 -3.90 -17.62
C GLN A 254 18.24 -3.15 -18.93
N LYS A 255 17.71 -1.94 -19.07
CA LYS A 255 17.99 -1.09 -20.24
C LYS A 255 19.47 -0.76 -20.38
N ALA A 256 20.15 -0.45 -19.26
CA ALA A 256 21.58 -0.19 -19.26
C ALA A 256 22.40 -1.44 -19.63
N LEU A 257 22.04 -2.61 -19.06
CA LEU A 257 22.66 -3.89 -19.42
C LEU A 257 22.51 -4.18 -20.92
N SER A 258 21.30 -4.03 -21.47
CA SER A 258 21.01 -4.27 -22.89
C SER A 258 21.79 -3.33 -23.80
N ALA A 259 21.89 -2.04 -23.46
CA ALA A 259 22.68 -1.05 -24.21
C ALA A 259 24.18 -1.39 -24.27
N HIS A 260 24.69 -2.13 -23.27
CA HIS A 260 26.07 -2.60 -23.21
C HIS A 260 26.24 -4.06 -23.67
N GLY A 261 25.23 -4.64 -24.32
CA GLY A 261 25.26 -6.02 -24.83
C GLY A 261 25.36 -7.09 -23.75
N LYS A 262 25.02 -6.76 -22.50
CA LYS A 262 25.07 -7.68 -21.36
C LYS A 262 23.67 -8.28 -21.08
N ARG A 263 23.67 -9.55 -20.68
CA ARG A 263 22.48 -10.25 -20.19
C ARG A 263 22.82 -10.87 -18.83
N LEU A 264 22.38 -10.24 -17.75
CA LEU A 264 22.54 -10.72 -16.39
C LEU A 264 21.17 -10.94 -15.78
N PRO A 265 21.02 -11.84 -14.80
CA PRO A 265 19.82 -11.96 -13.98
C PRO A 265 19.46 -10.62 -13.33
N VAL A 266 18.18 -10.22 -13.44
CA VAL A 266 17.65 -9.03 -12.78
C VAL A 266 16.36 -9.38 -12.08
N ILE A 267 16.24 -9.02 -10.81
CA ILE A 267 15.04 -9.19 -9.99
C ILE A 267 14.57 -7.83 -9.50
N GLY A 268 13.31 -7.51 -9.72
CA GLY A 268 12.64 -6.31 -9.23
C GLY A 268 11.81 -6.55 -7.97
N CYS A 269 11.03 -5.56 -7.60
CA CYS A 269 10.08 -5.63 -6.49
C CYS A 269 8.83 -4.82 -6.81
N ASN A 270 7.68 -5.29 -6.35
CA ASN A 270 6.30 -4.83 -6.45
C ASN A 270 5.44 -5.61 -7.45
N ASN A 271 6.02 -6.40 -8.35
CA ASN A 271 5.31 -7.13 -9.40
C ASN A 271 4.31 -6.23 -10.15
N SER A 272 4.80 -5.05 -10.55
CA SER A 272 4.01 -4.04 -11.26
C SER A 272 3.85 -4.38 -12.73
N VAL A 273 2.98 -3.64 -13.44
CA VAL A 273 2.84 -3.74 -14.88
C VAL A 273 4.17 -3.55 -15.64
N LEU A 274 5.12 -2.80 -15.06
CA LEU A 274 6.46 -2.63 -15.64
C LEU A 274 7.22 -3.96 -15.71
N ALA A 275 7.02 -4.85 -14.74
CA ALA A 275 7.65 -6.16 -14.75
C ALA A 275 7.16 -7.04 -15.89
N GLU A 276 5.89 -6.94 -16.24
CA GLU A 276 5.32 -7.68 -17.37
C GLU A 276 5.71 -7.09 -18.72
N CYS A 277 5.72 -5.75 -18.84
CA CYS A 277 6.01 -5.03 -20.09
C CYS A 277 7.52 -4.94 -20.41
N ALA A 278 8.39 -5.21 -19.46
CA ALA A 278 9.84 -5.19 -19.71
C ALA A 278 10.27 -6.25 -20.72
N THR A 279 11.39 -6.00 -21.41
CA THR A 279 11.98 -6.95 -22.35
C THR A 279 13.47 -7.12 -22.06
N PRO A 280 13.93 -8.30 -21.55
CA PRO A 280 13.09 -9.45 -21.16
C PRO A 280 12.12 -9.12 -20.01
N SER A 281 10.99 -9.85 -19.92
CA SER A 281 10.03 -9.67 -18.84
C SER A 281 10.69 -9.92 -17.49
N LEU A 282 10.39 -9.04 -16.50
CA LEU A 282 11.14 -8.94 -15.26
C LEU A 282 10.61 -9.88 -14.19
N THR A 283 11.46 -10.77 -13.67
CA THR A 283 11.23 -11.46 -12.40
C THR A 283 11.11 -10.44 -11.28
N SER A 284 10.06 -10.51 -10.48
CA SER A 284 9.78 -9.52 -9.46
C SER A 284 9.21 -10.14 -8.19
N ILE A 285 9.56 -9.55 -7.05
CA ILE A 285 8.98 -9.89 -5.76
C ILE A 285 7.62 -9.24 -5.65
N ASP A 286 6.58 -10.06 -5.57
CA ASP A 286 5.21 -9.62 -5.38
C ASP A 286 4.93 -9.38 -3.91
N ASN A 287 4.58 -8.15 -3.56
CA ASN A 287 4.13 -7.77 -2.22
C ASN A 287 2.62 -7.98 -2.00
N ARG A 288 1.96 -8.64 -2.95
CA ARG A 288 0.61 -9.21 -2.84
C ARG A 288 -0.48 -8.19 -2.50
N LEU A 289 -0.49 -7.07 -3.20
CA LEU A 289 -1.50 -6.02 -2.98
C LEU A 289 -2.95 -6.54 -3.07
N GLU A 290 -3.22 -7.52 -3.94
CA GLU A 290 -4.51 -8.18 -4.08
C GLU A 290 -4.98 -8.91 -2.81
N ILE A 291 -4.08 -9.14 -1.86
CA ILE A 291 -4.38 -9.74 -0.55
C ILE A 291 -4.30 -8.70 0.55
N LEU A 292 -3.25 -7.85 0.52
CA LEU A 292 -3.04 -6.84 1.55
C LEU A 292 -4.16 -5.80 1.60
N CYS A 293 -4.61 -5.33 0.42
CA CYS A 293 -5.61 -4.28 0.37
C CYS A 293 -6.99 -4.73 0.89
N PRO A 294 -7.56 -5.88 0.44
CA PRO A 294 -8.78 -6.41 1.05
C PRO A 294 -8.62 -6.71 2.54
N ALA A 295 -7.50 -7.29 2.96
CA ALA A 295 -7.25 -7.55 4.38
C ALA A 295 -7.21 -6.26 5.23
N ALA A 296 -6.68 -5.17 4.69
CA ALA A 296 -6.68 -3.88 5.35
C ALA A 296 -8.09 -3.30 5.48
N VAL A 297 -8.93 -3.44 4.45
CA VAL A 297 -10.35 -3.04 4.48
C VAL A 297 -11.14 -3.91 5.45
N ASP A 298 -10.87 -5.21 5.53
CA ASP A 298 -11.49 -6.11 6.51
C ASP A 298 -11.14 -5.72 7.96
N VAL A 299 -9.88 -5.39 8.22
CA VAL A 299 -9.44 -4.88 9.53
C VAL A 299 -10.16 -3.58 9.85
N LEU A 300 -10.21 -2.62 8.93
CA LEU A 300 -10.90 -1.35 9.07
C LEU A 300 -12.38 -1.56 9.43
N THR A 301 -13.10 -2.38 8.66
CA THR A 301 -14.52 -2.64 8.86
C THR A 301 -14.78 -3.24 10.24
N LYS A 302 -13.99 -4.25 10.65
CA LYS A 302 -14.11 -4.85 11.98
C LYS A 302 -13.90 -3.85 13.10
N VAL A 303 -12.93 -2.96 12.96
CA VAL A 303 -12.65 -1.92 13.97
C VAL A 303 -13.75 -0.89 14.03
N LEU A 304 -14.31 -0.46 12.89
CA LEU A 304 -15.43 0.48 12.85
C LEU A 304 -16.72 -0.11 13.45
N GLU A 305 -16.97 -1.40 13.25
CA GLU A 305 -18.18 -2.08 13.74
C GLU A 305 -18.09 -2.49 15.21
N ASN A 306 -16.92 -2.94 15.67
CA ASN A 306 -16.77 -3.63 16.96
C ASN A 306 -15.79 -2.91 17.92
N GLY A 307 -15.24 -1.76 17.50
CA GLY A 307 -14.34 -0.93 18.31
C GLY A 307 -12.88 -1.40 18.33
N GLU A 308 -12.09 -0.72 19.13
CA GLU A 308 -10.68 -1.05 19.34
C GLU A 308 -10.52 -2.51 19.81
N ASN A 309 -9.46 -3.17 19.37
CA ASN A 309 -9.15 -4.59 19.65
C ASN A 309 -10.03 -5.63 18.89
N ALA A 310 -10.92 -5.21 18.01
CA ALA A 310 -11.68 -6.12 17.15
C ALA A 310 -10.83 -6.82 16.08
N ALA A 311 -9.61 -6.34 15.85
CA ALA A 311 -8.65 -6.90 14.91
C ALA A 311 -7.23 -6.91 15.50
N PRO A 312 -6.34 -7.78 15.00
CA PRO A 312 -4.94 -7.77 15.41
C PRO A 312 -4.27 -6.47 14.97
N SER A 313 -3.43 -5.87 15.83
CA SER A 313 -2.68 -4.65 15.50
C SER A 313 -1.66 -4.85 14.36
N LYS A 314 -1.32 -6.12 14.06
CA LYS A 314 -0.33 -6.47 13.03
C LYS A 314 -0.71 -7.77 12.33
N THR A 315 -0.73 -7.73 11.00
CA THR A 315 -0.88 -8.91 10.14
C THR A 315 0.23 -8.90 9.09
N ILE A 316 0.95 -10.02 8.97
CA ILE A 316 2.07 -10.15 8.04
C ILE A 316 1.76 -11.24 7.02
N TYR A 317 1.93 -10.93 5.74
CA TYR A 317 1.81 -11.87 4.63
C TYR A 317 3.18 -12.14 4.00
N PRO A 318 3.46 -13.38 3.56
CA PRO A 318 4.70 -13.67 2.87
C PRO A 318 4.72 -13.03 1.47
N ALA A 319 5.87 -12.48 1.07
CA ALA A 319 6.12 -12.11 -0.31
C ALA A 319 6.27 -13.36 -1.19
N VAL A 320 6.04 -13.22 -2.49
CA VAL A 320 6.18 -14.29 -3.48
C VAL A 320 7.09 -13.82 -4.61
N ILE A 321 8.01 -14.65 -5.08
CA ILE A 321 8.82 -14.37 -6.26
C ILE A 321 8.03 -14.83 -7.49
N VAL A 322 7.73 -13.90 -8.39
CA VAL A 322 7.11 -14.17 -9.68
C VAL A 322 8.21 -14.25 -10.72
N HIS A 323 8.61 -15.47 -11.05
CA HIS A 323 9.66 -15.72 -12.04
C HIS A 323 9.21 -15.40 -13.46
N ARG A 324 10.08 -14.71 -14.21
CA ARG A 324 9.90 -14.38 -15.62
C ARG A 324 11.24 -14.54 -16.37
N GLU A 325 11.35 -14.00 -17.58
CA GLU A 325 12.50 -14.20 -18.46
C GLU A 325 13.83 -13.67 -17.91
N SER A 326 13.81 -12.60 -17.11
CA SER A 326 15.03 -12.00 -16.55
C SER A 326 15.73 -12.89 -15.54
N PHE A 327 14.98 -13.75 -14.84
CA PHE A 327 15.49 -14.84 -13.99
C PHE A 327 14.42 -15.93 -13.89
N PRO A 328 14.43 -16.93 -14.81
CA PRO A 328 13.46 -18.03 -14.80
C PRO A 328 13.54 -18.88 -13.54
N ALA A 329 12.43 -19.50 -13.18
CA ALA A 329 12.38 -20.40 -12.03
C ALA A 329 13.49 -21.48 -12.10
N PRO A 330 14.17 -21.79 -10.99
CA PRO A 330 15.14 -22.88 -10.95
C PRO A 330 14.49 -24.17 -11.43
N LYS A 331 15.17 -24.95 -12.32
CA LYS A 331 14.67 -26.26 -12.74
C LYS A 331 14.54 -27.14 -11.50
N THR A 332 13.36 -27.70 -11.28
CA THR A 332 13.07 -28.65 -10.17
C THR A 332 14.11 -29.77 -10.20
N GLY A 333 15.07 -29.77 -9.27
CA GLY A 333 16.16 -30.75 -9.20
C GLY A 333 17.48 -30.23 -8.64
N MET A 334 17.64 -28.90 -8.51
CA MET A 334 18.91 -28.28 -8.04
C MET A 334 18.83 -27.68 -6.62
N LEU A 335 17.86 -27.99 -5.80
CA LEU A 335 17.94 -27.63 -4.38
C LEU A 335 18.95 -28.57 -3.70
N PRO A 336 19.99 -28.06 -3.02
CA PRO A 336 20.86 -28.89 -2.23
C PRO A 336 20.04 -29.66 -1.20
N LYS A 337 20.16 -30.99 -1.20
CA LYS A 337 19.58 -31.82 -0.13
C LYS A 337 20.16 -31.29 1.19
N HIS A 338 19.29 -30.79 2.07
CA HIS A 338 19.66 -30.58 3.46
C HIS A 338 20.16 -31.91 4.01
N ASN A 339 21.46 -32.04 4.21
CA ASN A 339 22.00 -33.07 5.08
C ASN A 339 21.53 -32.69 6.49
N SER A 340 20.49 -33.34 6.96
CA SER A 340 20.17 -33.39 8.39
C SER A 340 21.21 -34.27 9.09
N PRO A 341 21.71 -33.84 10.28
CA PRO A 341 22.61 -34.64 11.10
C PRO A 341 21.94 -35.86 11.70
#